data_9e37a2fb2153f33867ad6e2244d54e9e
#
_entry.id   9e37a2fb2153f33867ad6e2244d54e9e
#
_cell.length_a   1.000
_cell.length_b   1.000
_cell.length_c   1.000
_cell.angle_alpha   90.00
_cell.angle_beta   90.00
_cell.angle_gamma   90.00
#
_symmetry.space_group_name_H-M   'P 1'
#
loop_
_entity.id
_entity.type
_entity.pdbx_description
1 polymer ?
#
loop_
_entity_poly.entity_id
_entity_poly.type
_entity_poly.pdbx_seq_one_letter_code
_entity_poly.pdbx_strand_id
1 'polypeptide(L)'
;MKARKVLATAMITVALFGSSVAMSPTASAATAAASCKKQQGTGWFCGYYTGTGALLAEGSKGVAVFEVQALIANTTAYYAYHNTELAVDGKFGPRTKAAVRWFQATYMGSGHVDGIVGPNTWKRLRQT
;
A
#
# COMPACT_ATOMS: atom_id res chain seq x y z
N MET A 1 -40.65 30.77 34.75
CA MET A 1 -40.50 30.66 34.29
C MET A 1 -40.01 30.12 33.57
N LYS A 2 -39.99 29.92 33.29
CA LYS A 2 -39.64 29.61 32.64
C LYS A 2 -39.00 29.15 31.85
N ALA A 3 -38.82 29.05 31.67
CA ALA A 3 -38.23 28.70 30.93
C ALA A 3 -37.74 28.20 30.38
N ARG A 4 -37.87 28.08 30.40
CA ARG A 4 -37.31 27.85 29.83
C ARG A 4 -36.73 27.18 29.14
N LYS A 5 -36.82 26.98 29.09
CA LYS A 5 -36.33 26.61 28.51
C LYS A 5 -35.87 26.06 27.75
N VAL A 6 -35.98 26.06 27.64
CA VAL A 6 -35.60 25.71 26.91
C VAL A 6 -34.95 25.31 26.27
N LEU A 7 -34.78 25.36 26.25
CA LEU A 7 -34.11 25.11 25.56
C LEU A 7 -33.57 24.38 24.97
N ALA A 8 -33.64 24.20 25.03
CA ALA A 8 -33.15 23.60 24.44
C ALA A 8 -32.67 23.11 23.80
N THR A 9 -32.61 23.11 23.69
CA THR A 9 -32.10 22.64 22.99
C THR A 9 -31.60 22.09 22.24
N ALA A 10 -31.55 22.22 22.16
CA ALA A 10 -31.09 21.70 21.36
C ALA A 10 -30.31 21.23 20.77
N MET A 11 -30.20 21.25 20.94
CA MET A 11 -29.46 20.86 20.34
C MET A 11 -28.98 20.10 19.70
N ILE A 12 -29.08 20.07 19.58
CA ILE A 12 -28.72 19.44 18.90
C ILE A 12 -28.11 18.92 18.28
N THR A 13 -28.23 19.02 18.36
CA THR A 13 -27.68 18.59 17.69
C THR A 13 -27.07 18.11 17.10
N VAL A 14 -27.21 18.21 17.23
CA VAL A 14 -26.65 17.90 16.55
C VAL A 14 -26.10 17.32 16.01
N ALA A 15 -26.32 17.48 16.14
CA ALA A 15 -25.85 17.08 15.48
C ALA A 15 -25.22 16.56 14.99
N LEU A 16 -25.34 16.61 15.14
CA LEU A 16 -24.82 16.30 14.49
C LEU A 16 -24.28 15.79 13.90
N PHE A 17 -24.48 15.87 13.91
CA PHE A 17 -24.12 15.55 13.08
C PHE A 17 -23.43 15.09 12.70
N GLY A 18 -23.49 15.21 12.84
CA GLY A 18 -22.90 14.93 12.27
C GLY A 18 -22.37 14.44 11.87
N SER A 19 -22.35 14.43 11.84
CA SER A 19 -21.87 14.04 11.21
C SER A 19 -21.22 13.69 10.70
N SER A 20 -21.20 13.96 10.64
CA SER A 20 -20.74 13.66 9.88
C SER A 20 -19.84 13.30 9.62
N VAL A 21 -19.65 13.60 9.97
CA VAL A 21 -18.80 13.43 9.42
C VAL A 21 -18.40 12.42 8.97
N ALA A 22 -18.68 12.26 9.13
CA ALA A 22 -18.44 11.25 8.72
C ALA A 22 -18.05 10.98 7.54
N MET A 23 -18.19 11.38 7.34
CA MET A 23 -17.89 11.29 6.29
C MET A 23 -16.79 11.25 5.65
N SER A 24 -16.51 11.60 5.28
CA SER A 24 -15.37 11.90 4.54
C SER A 24 -14.16 11.13 4.92
N PRO A 25 -14.06 10.70 6.05
CA PRO A 25 -12.87 9.98 6.47
C PRO A 25 -12.57 8.79 5.60
N THR A 26 -13.57 8.26 4.98
CA THR A 26 -13.35 7.09 4.17
C THR A 26 -12.38 7.34 3.04
N ALA A 27 -12.43 8.50 2.46
CA ALA A 27 -11.52 8.79 1.36
C ALA A 27 -10.09 8.84 1.82
N SER A 28 -9.84 9.35 2.99
CA SER A 28 -8.49 9.46 3.47
C SER A 28 -7.87 8.11 3.77
N ALA A 29 -8.67 7.14 4.14
CA ALA A 29 -8.15 5.80 4.39
C ALA A 29 -7.52 5.22 3.13
N ALA A 30 -8.07 5.54 1.96
CA ALA A 30 -7.54 4.98 0.73
C ALA A 30 -6.16 5.51 0.40
N THR A 31 -5.81 6.67 0.90
CA THR A 31 -4.51 7.26 0.61
C THR A 31 -3.48 7.03 1.69
N ALA A 32 -3.87 6.36 2.75
CA ALA A 32 -2.93 6.10 3.83
C ALA A 32 -1.79 5.24 3.31
N ALA A 33 -0.58 5.66 3.57
CA ALA A 33 0.58 4.91 3.17
C ALA A 33 0.60 3.58 3.90
N ALA A 34 0.95 2.54 3.20
CA ALA A 34 1.13 1.25 3.81
C ALA A 34 2.28 1.30 4.79
N SER A 35 2.07 0.70 5.92
CA SER A 35 3.09 0.58 6.94
C SER A 35 3.72 -0.80 6.81
N CYS A 36 4.85 -0.88 6.15
CA CYS A 36 5.54 -2.15 6.01
C CYS A 36 6.23 -2.50 7.33
N LYS A 37 6.03 -3.72 7.77
CA LYS A 37 6.61 -4.21 9.02
C LYS A 37 7.34 -5.50 8.79
N LYS A 38 8.47 -5.64 9.45
CA LYS A 38 9.23 -6.88 9.38
C LYS A 38 8.72 -7.83 10.45
N GLN A 39 8.31 -9.00 10.02
CA GLN A 39 7.85 -10.05 10.92
C GLN A 39 8.98 -11.06 11.07
N GLN A 40 9.26 -11.40 12.31
CA GLN A 40 10.35 -12.30 12.62
C GLN A 40 10.10 -13.66 11.97
N GLY A 41 11.09 -14.15 11.25
CA GLY A 41 11.03 -15.45 10.61
C GLY A 41 10.32 -15.49 9.26
N THR A 42 9.57 -14.45 8.90
CA THR A 42 8.80 -14.47 7.65
C THR A 42 9.09 -13.32 6.71
N GLY A 43 9.63 -12.21 7.23
CA GLY A 43 10.05 -11.10 6.37
C GLY A 43 9.14 -9.89 6.41
N TRP A 44 9.24 -9.06 5.39
CA TRP A 44 8.51 -7.79 5.32
C TRP A 44 7.11 -7.96 4.76
N PHE A 45 6.15 -7.26 5.35
CA PHE A 45 4.74 -7.23 4.92
C PHE A 45 4.20 -5.81 5.02
N CYS A 46 3.51 -5.37 3.97
CA CYS A 46 2.94 -4.03 3.92
C CYS A 46 1.42 -4.01 4.14
N GLY A 47 0.82 -5.17 4.37
CA GLY A 47 -0.57 -5.24 4.79
C GLY A 47 -1.58 -5.47 3.69
N TYR A 48 -1.15 -5.61 2.45
CA TYR A 48 -2.08 -5.83 1.34
C TYR A 48 -2.22 -7.32 0.99
N TYR A 49 -1.13 -8.06 1.01
CA TYR A 49 -1.12 -9.44 0.57
C TYR A 49 -0.02 -10.22 1.32
N THR A 50 -0.38 -11.32 1.90
CA THR A 50 0.55 -12.09 2.74
C THR A 50 1.17 -13.29 2.03
N GLY A 51 0.65 -13.66 0.87
CA GLY A 51 1.14 -14.83 0.15
C GLY A 51 2.43 -14.59 -0.61
N THR A 52 2.90 -15.65 -1.23
CA THR A 52 4.05 -15.63 -2.13
C THR A 52 3.77 -16.35 -3.43
N GLY A 53 2.51 -16.74 -3.64
CA GLY A 53 2.15 -17.55 -4.80
C GLY A 53 1.59 -16.79 -5.98
N ALA A 54 1.28 -15.50 -5.81
CA ALA A 54 0.69 -14.74 -6.90
C ALA A 54 1.73 -14.50 -8.01
N LEU A 55 1.37 -14.86 -9.22
CA LEU A 55 2.21 -14.58 -10.38
C LEU A 55 1.76 -13.25 -10.98
N LEU A 56 2.64 -12.25 -10.96
CA LEU A 56 2.29 -10.90 -11.38
C LEU A 56 3.18 -10.46 -12.53
N ALA A 57 2.57 -9.83 -13.51
CA ALA A 57 3.26 -9.27 -14.65
C ALA A 57 2.52 -8.03 -15.11
N GLU A 58 3.05 -7.35 -16.10
CA GLU A 58 2.38 -6.18 -16.67
C GLU A 58 0.94 -6.53 -17.05
N GLY A 59 -0.01 -5.74 -16.57
CA GLY A 59 -1.44 -5.99 -16.73
C GLY A 59 -2.12 -6.54 -15.51
N SER A 60 -1.37 -7.08 -14.55
CA SER A 60 -1.95 -7.57 -13.29
C SER A 60 -2.48 -6.41 -12.45
N LYS A 61 -3.51 -6.68 -11.63
CA LYS A 61 -4.13 -5.70 -10.76
C LYS A 61 -4.52 -6.36 -9.44
N GLY A 62 -4.65 -5.55 -8.41
CA GLY A 62 -5.21 -6.02 -7.15
C GLY A 62 -4.24 -5.95 -5.98
N VAL A 63 -4.62 -6.60 -4.88
CA VAL A 63 -3.91 -6.48 -3.60
C VAL A 63 -2.47 -7.00 -3.66
N ALA A 64 -2.22 -8.03 -4.44
CA ALA A 64 -0.85 -8.55 -4.57
C ALA A 64 0.05 -7.53 -5.29
N VAL A 65 -0.49 -6.78 -6.24
CA VAL A 65 0.26 -5.72 -6.91
C VAL A 65 0.54 -4.57 -5.94
N PHE A 66 -0.46 -4.17 -5.13
CA PHE A 66 -0.24 -3.18 -4.07
C PHE A 66 0.91 -3.62 -3.16
N GLU A 67 0.95 -4.89 -2.77
CA GLU A 67 1.98 -5.38 -1.88
C GLU A 67 3.38 -5.30 -2.50
N VAL A 68 3.52 -5.73 -3.76
CA VAL A 68 4.81 -5.65 -4.46
C VAL A 68 5.28 -4.20 -4.56
N GLN A 69 4.39 -3.32 -4.97
CA GLN A 69 4.72 -1.91 -5.10
C GLN A 69 5.15 -1.32 -3.76
N ALA A 70 4.40 -1.62 -2.70
CA ALA A 70 4.71 -1.12 -1.37
C ALA A 70 6.03 -1.68 -0.84
N LEU A 71 6.30 -2.96 -1.07
CA LEU A 71 7.56 -3.56 -0.67
C LEU A 71 8.74 -2.87 -1.38
N ILE A 72 8.67 -2.73 -2.70
CA ILE A 72 9.75 -2.08 -3.43
C ILE A 72 9.93 -0.64 -2.95
N ALA A 73 8.84 0.09 -2.79
CA ALA A 73 8.90 1.50 -2.43
C ALA A 73 9.45 1.73 -1.02
N ASN A 74 9.14 0.84 -0.08
CA ASN A 74 9.38 1.11 1.33
C ASN A 74 10.47 0.25 1.98
N THR A 75 10.86 -0.85 1.36
CA THR A 75 11.86 -1.74 1.97
C THR A 75 13.13 -1.88 1.16
N THR A 76 13.22 -1.20 0.01
CA THR A 76 14.40 -1.25 -0.83
C THR A 76 14.98 0.14 -1.05
N ALA A 77 16.12 0.22 -1.72
CA ALA A 77 16.77 1.48 -2.05
C ALA A 77 16.18 2.14 -3.31
N TYR A 78 14.94 1.80 -3.69
CA TYR A 78 14.35 2.28 -4.93
C TYR A 78 14.37 3.81 -5.03
N TYR A 79 13.86 4.48 -4.01
CA TYR A 79 13.82 5.94 -4.00
C TYR A 79 15.22 6.55 -4.09
N ALA A 80 16.16 6.00 -3.32
CA ALA A 80 17.52 6.54 -3.30
C ALA A 80 18.19 6.38 -4.66
N TYR A 81 17.85 5.32 -5.38
CA TYR A 81 18.46 5.05 -6.68
C TYR A 81 17.82 5.87 -7.81
N HIS A 82 16.50 5.99 -7.79
CA HIS A 82 15.76 6.61 -8.88
C HIS A 82 15.39 8.07 -8.62
N ASN A 83 15.52 8.51 -7.37
CA ASN A 83 15.11 9.85 -6.94
C ASN A 83 13.64 10.13 -7.27
N THR A 84 12.82 9.08 -7.23
CA THR A 84 11.39 9.19 -7.47
C THR A 84 10.70 8.04 -6.76
N GLU A 85 9.46 8.26 -6.38
CA GLU A 85 8.69 7.23 -5.69
C GLU A 85 8.00 6.31 -6.67
N LEU A 86 7.88 5.06 -6.29
CA LEU A 86 7.07 4.12 -7.04
C LEU A 86 5.62 4.25 -6.56
N ALA A 87 4.70 4.49 -7.47
CA ALA A 87 3.29 4.61 -7.13
C ALA A 87 2.76 3.26 -6.64
N VAL A 88 2.05 3.31 -5.52
CA VAL A 88 1.38 2.13 -4.94
C VAL A 88 -0.10 2.25 -5.28
N ASP A 89 -0.45 1.82 -6.48
CA ASP A 89 -1.80 2.01 -7.03
C ASP A 89 -2.50 0.69 -7.39
N GLY A 90 -1.85 -0.43 -7.18
CA GLY A 90 -2.43 -1.74 -7.45
C GLY A 90 -2.50 -2.10 -8.92
N LYS A 91 -1.85 -1.34 -9.78
CA LYS A 91 -1.83 -1.59 -11.22
C LYS A 91 -0.41 -1.87 -11.68
N PHE A 92 -0.19 -3.03 -12.24
CA PHE A 92 1.12 -3.43 -12.74
C PHE A 92 1.28 -2.89 -14.16
N GLY A 93 1.74 -1.66 -14.26
CA GLY A 93 2.01 -1.01 -15.53
C GLY A 93 3.50 -1.00 -15.86
N PRO A 94 3.89 -0.25 -16.90
CA PRO A 94 5.29 -0.20 -17.31
C PRO A 94 6.24 0.26 -16.20
N ARG A 95 5.82 1.19 -15.35
CA ARG A 95 6.66 1.66 -14.25
C ARG A 95 6.88 0.58 -13.21
N THR A 96 5.84 -0.16 -12.88
CA THR A 96 5.96 -1.27 -11.94
C THR A 96 6.85 -2.36 -12.53
N LYS A 97 6.69 -2.65 -13.82
CA LYS A 97 7.56 -3.62 -14.49
C LYS A 97 9.02 -3.19 -14.42
N ALA A 98 9.29 -1.92 -14.70
CA ALA A 98 10.66 -1.41 -14.62
C ALA A 98 11.21 -1.50 -13.21
N ALA A 99 10.38 -1.21 -12.20
CA ALA A 99 10.78 -1.31 -10.80
C ALA A 99 11.08 -2.75 -10.41
N VAL A 100 10.27 -3.70 -10.87
CA VAL A 100 10.51 -5.12 -10.60
C VAL A 100 11.80 -5.56 -11.27
N ARG A 101 12.05 -5.16 -12.51
CA ARG A 101 13.31 -5.49 -13.20
C ARG A 101 14.51 -4.91 -12.48
N TRP A 102 14.41 -3.67 -12.03
CA TRP A 102 15.46 -3.05 -11.22
C TRP A 102 15.70 -3.84 -9.93
N PHE A 103 14.62 -4.22 -9.25
CA PHE A 103 14.72 -5.00 -8.03
C PHE A 103 15.41 -6.33 -8.29
N GLN A 104 15.00 -7.03 -9.33
CA GLN A 104 15.59 -8.32 -9.69
C GLN A 104 17.08 -8.18 -9.99
N ALA A 105 17.45 -7.17 -10.77
CA ALA A 105 18.85 -6.94 -11.11
C ALA A 105 19.69 -6.62 -9.88
N THR A 106 19.13 -5.82 -8.97
CA THR A 106 19.86 -5.32 -7.81
C THR A 106 19.97 -6.37 -6.69
N TYR A 107 18.90 -7.10 -6.44
CA TYR A 107 18.80 -7.98 -5.28
C TYR A 107 18.83 -9.46 -5.61
N MET A 108 18.65 -9.85 -6.86
CA MET A 108 18.61 -11.25 -7.26
C MET A 108 19.68 -11.62 -8.29
N GLY A 109 20.27 -10.63 -8.93
CA GLY A 109 21.28 -10.86 -9.94
C GLY A 109 20.72 -10.81 -11.37
N SER A 110 21.61 -10.56 -12.34
CA SER A 110 21.22 -10.30 -13.73
C SER A 110 20.52 -11.49 -14.41
N GLY A 111 20.76 -12.69 -13.94
CA GLY A 111 20.11 -13.87 -14.53
C GLY A 111 18.65 -14.04 -14.17
N HIS A 112 18.12 -13.18 -13.30
CA HIS A 112 16.75 -13.29 -12.81
C HIS A 112 15.86 -12.12 -13.25
N VAL A 113 16.28 -11.36 -14.23
CA VAL A 113 15.58 -10.12 -14.62
C VAL A 113 14.59 -10.41 -15.73
N ASP A 114 13.34 -10.63 -15.36
CA ASP A 114 12.28 -10.89 -16.34
C ASP A 114 11.08 -9.94 -16.20
N GLY A 115 11.04 -9.15 -15.12
CA GLY A 115 9.92 -8.23 -14.88
C GLY A 115 8.66 -8.91 -14.41
N ILE A 116 8.74 -10.18 -14.01
CA ILE A 116 7.61 -10.98 -13.53
C ILE A 116 7.86 -11.31 -12.06
N VAL A 117 6.81 -11.16 -11.25
CA VAL A 117 6.91 -11.50 -9.83
C VAL A 117 6.37 -12.91 -9.64
N GLY A 118 7.29 -13.84 -9.50
CA GLY A 118 6.99 -15.23 -9.16
C GLY A 118 7.43 -15.55 -7.75
N PRO A 119 7.38 -16.83 -7.35
CA PRO A 119 7.73 -17.22 -5.98
C PRO A 119 9.12 -16.77 -5.52
N ASN A 120 10.11 -16.84 -6.39
CA ASN A 120 11.47 -16.44 -6.03
C ASN A 120 11.57 -14.93 -5.80
N THR A 121 10.91 -14.15 -6.64
CA THR A 121 10.87 -12.70 -6.48
C THR A 121 10.13 -12.32 -5.19
N TRP A 122 8.99 -12.96 -4.92
CA TRP A 122 8.28 -12.76 -3.66
C TRP A 122 9.17 -13.04 -2.46
N LYS A 123 9.84 -14.19 -2.49
CA LYS A 123 10.71 -14.59 -1.38
C LYS A 123 11.78 -13.53 -1.15
N ARG A 124 12.39 -13.04 -2.21
CA ARG A 124 13.44 -12.04 -2.08
C ARG A 124 12.90 -10.70 -1.59
N LEU A 125 11.73 -10.28 -2.08
CA LEU A 125 11.08 -9.04 -1.62
C LEU A 125 10.80 -9.06 -0.13
N ARG A 126 10.43 -10.21 0.41
CA ARG A 126 10.16 -10.34 1.85
C ARG A 126 11.43 -10.26 2.70
N GLN A 127 12.59 -10.47 2.10
CA GLN A 127 13.87 -10.56 2.83
C GLN A 127 14.74 -9.30 2.76
N THR A 128 14.33 -8.29 2.04
CA THR A 128 15.14 -7.07 1.85
C THR A 128 15.31 -6.23 3.10
#